data_8611b867e7310122945c53d8a15f9db6
#
_entry.id   8611b867e7310122945c53d8a15f9db6
#
_cell.length_a   1.000
_cell.length_b   1.000
_cell.length_c   1.000
_cell.angle_alpha   90.00
_cell.angle_beta   90.00
_cell.angle_gamma   90.00
#
_symmetry.space_group_name_H-M   'P 1'
#
loop_
_entity.id
_entity.type
_entity.pdbx_description
1 polymer ?
#
loop_
_entity_poly.entity_id
_entity_poly.type
_entity_poly.pdbx_seq_one_letter_code
_entity_poly.pdbx_strand_id
1 'polypeptide(L)'
;MIGLRRGLLTAALVALAAVAAHPAAAQSDAAANYPNKPIRVIVGFAAGGGNDIFARLVGQKLSDILTLPVVIENKPGAGGRISAEYVAGQPADGYTLMVGASGMMSIAAATLPKLSYHPTKTFIPLSMIANFPLIMVVPVNNPAKTVKELVDWAKAHPDKANYATTSPAFTITSELLKLKSGMPGVAITYKSSNEMLLSVIGEQTLLAIADGPPTVPMVQGGKVRALAVTGAVRSSELPDVPSMKEAGYPDVDVYLWSGFFAPAGTPPAIVGKLEAALRQAIQDPDVSNKLKAMAVNPGGGSSEEFRKMIDADIQKFVAVVKAANLTFAD
;
A
#
# COMPACT_ATOMS: atom_id res chain seq x y z
N MET A 1 23.91 -11.07 67.19
CA MET A 1 23.79 -10.05 66.11
C MET A 1 23.86 -10.60 64.68
N ILE A 2 23.95 -11.91 64.48
CA ILE A 2 24.05 -12.53 63.12
C ILE A 2 22.69 -12.91 62.52
N GLY A 3 21.66 -13.13 63.37
CA GLY A 3 20.32 -13.53 62.88
C GLY A 3 19.48 -12.43 62.26
N LEU A 4 19.65 -11.17 62.65
CA LEU A 4 18.82 -10.04 62.20
C LEU A 4 19.22 -9.57 60.75
N ARG A 5 20.45 -9.76 60.35
CA ARG A 5 20.94 -9.39 58.99
C ARG A 5 20.48 -10.37 57.88
N ARG A 6 20.24 -11.64 58.23
CA ARG A 6 19.75 -12.64 57.24
C ARG A 6 18.26 -12.45 56.94
N GLY A 7 17.42 -11.99 57.88
CA GLY A 7 16.01 -11.73 57.65
C GLY A 7 15.76 -10.51 56.76
N LEU A 8 16.59 -9.46 56.85
CA LEU A 8 16.48 -8.27 56.02
C LEU A 8 16.88 -8.49 54.54
N LEU A 9 17.87 -9.36 54.29
CA LEU A 9 18.28 -9.71 52.94
C LEU A 9 17.28 -10.58 52.19
N THR A 10 16.59 -11.51 52.87
CA THR A 10 15.52 -12.32 52.29
C THR A 10 14.25 -11.50 52.02
N ALA A 11 13.90 -10.55 52.88
CA ALA A 11 12.76 -9.65 52.65
C ALA A 11 12.99 -8.71 51.46
N ALA A 12 14.22 -8.21 51.22
CA ALA A 12 14.58 -7.37 50.10
C ALA A 12 14.56 -8.12 48.77
N LEU A 13 14.95 -9.38 48.73
CA LEU A 13 14.90 -10.22 47.50
C LEU A 13 13.47 -10.56 47.10
N VAL A 14 12.55 -10.78 48.05
CA VAL A 14 11.13 -11.06 47.79
C VAL A 14 10.42 -9.80 47.30
N ALA A 15 10.75 -8.62 47.83
CA ALA A 15 10.18 -7.36 47.37
C ALA A 15 10.66 -6.99 45.93
N LEU A 16 11.90 -7.31 45.57
CA LEU A 16 12.45 -7.06 44.21
C LEU A 16 11.81 -7.99 43.16
N ALA A 17 11.45 -9.23 43.51
CA ALA A 17 10.78 -10.18 42.62
C ALA A 17 9.31 -9.80 42.36
N ALA A 18 8.63 -9.12 43.29
CA ALA A 18 7.25 -8.69 43.13
C ALA A 18 7.08 -7.48 42.17
N VAL A 19 8.11 -6.64 42.00
CA VAL A 19 8.11 -5.48 41.08
C VAL A 19 8.30 -5.87 39.61
N ALA A 20 8.94 -7.02 39.34
CA ALA A 20 9.21 -7.48 37.98
C ALA A 20 8.03 -8.21 37.30
N ALA A 21 6.97 -8.55 38.03
CA ALA A 21 5.86 -9.36 37.53
C ALA A 21 4.66 -8.56 36.97
N HIS A 22 4.69 -7.22 37.00
CA HIS A 22 3.54 -6.39 36.67
C HIS A 22 3.30 -6.03 35.18
N PRO A 23 4.29 -6.01 34.26
CA PRO A 23 4.01 -5.61 32.88
C PRO A 23 3.25 -6.67 32.07
N ALA A 24 3.42 -7.95 32.38
CA ALA A 24 2.79 -9.03 31.62
C ALA A 24 1.28 -9.19 31.93
N ALA A 25 0.89 -9.00 33.18
CA ALA A 25 -0.52 -9.09 33.60
C ALA A 25 -1.36 -7.90 33.07
N ALA A 26 -0.82 -6.68 33.10
CA ALA A 26 -1.50 -5.50 32.58
C ALA A 26 -1.70 -5.54 31.04
N GLN A 27 -0.81 -6.21 30.30
CA GLN A 27 -0.95 -6.41 28.84
C GLN A 27 -2.02 -7.45 28.49
N SER A 28 -2.24 -8.48 29.33
CA SER A 28 -3.29 -9.48 29.12
C SER A 28 -4.69 -8.88 29.32
N ASP A 29 -4.85 -8.00 30.31
CA ASP A 29 -6.13 -7.34 30.61
C ASP A 29 -6.52 -6.32 29.52
N ALA A 30 -5.56 -5.57 28.98
CA ALA A 30 -5.82 -4.62 27.89
C ALA A 30 -6.34 -5.31 26.62
N ALA A 31 -5.83 -6.51 26.31
CA ALA A 31 -6.30 -7.28 25.17
C ALA A 31 -7.64 -7.98 25.43
N ALA A 32 -7.98 -8.33 26.66
CA ALA A 32 -9.24 -8.99 27.00
C ALA A 32 -10.45 -8.16 26.56
N ASN A 33 -10.40 -6.83 26.79
CA ASN A 33 -11.47 -5.88 26.46
C ASN A 33 -11.26 -5.14 25.11
N TYR A 34 -10.27 -5.54 24.32
CA TYR A 34 -10.01 -4.93 23.00
C TYR A 34 -10.77 -5.69 21.90
N PRO A 35 -11.39 -4.99 20.92
CA PRO A 35 -11.69 -3.57 20.93
C PRO A 35 -12.97 -3.25 21.73
N ASN A 36 -13.07 -2.05 22.32
CA ASN A 36 -14.26 -1.56 23.05
C ASN A 36 -14.70 -0.15 22.62
N LYS A 37 -14.05 0.42 21.62
CA LYS A 37 -14.38 1.70 20.99
C LYS A 37 -14.07 1.63 19.48
N PRO A 38 -14.59 2.57 18.66
CA PRO A 38 -14.34 2.59 17.24
C PRO A 38 -12.84 2.59 16.89
N ILE A 39 -12.48 1.85 15.82
CA ILE A 39 -11.12 1.84 15.25
C ILE A 39 -11.07 2.82 14.09
N ARG A 40 -10.07 3.68 14.08
CA ARG A 40 -9.80 4.62 12.98
C ARG A 40 -8.77 4.01 12.03
N VAL A 41 -9.04 4.08 10.74
CA VAL A 41 -8.11 3.64 9.70
C VAL A 41 -7.75 4.83 8.83
N ILE A 42 -6.50 5.22 8.85
CA ILE A 42 -5.98 6.37 8.12
C ILE A 42 -5.53 5.92 6.73
N VAL A 43 -5.97 6.62 5.69
CA VAL A 43 -5.62 6.38 4.28
C VAL A 43 -4.88 7.58 3.74
N GLY A 44 -3.66 7.38 3.21
CA GLY A 44 -2.78 8.45 2.75
C GLY A 44 -3.11 9.04 1.38
N PHE A 45 -4.27 8.69 0.82
CA PHE A 45 -4.72 9.11 -0.50
C PHE A 45 -6.14 9.66 -0.43
N ALA A 46 -6.53 10.49 -1.42
CA ALA A 46 -7.88 11.02 -1.50
C ALA A 46 -8.90 9.91 -1.76
N ALA A 47 -10.15 10.18 -1.38
CA ALA A 47 -11.26 9.27 -1.58
C ALA A 47 -11.43 8.88 -3.06
N GLY A 48 -11.87 7.65 -3.33
CA GLY A 48 -12.08 7.10 -4.67
C GLY A 48 -10.83 6.53 -5.35
N GLY A 49 -9.65 6.62 -4.73
CA GLY A 49 -8.46 5.89 -5.18
C GLY A 49 -8.44 4.45 -4.65
N GLY A 50 -7.60 3.57 -5.23
CA GLY A 50 -7.57 2.16 -4.89
C GLY A 50 -7.39 1.88 -3.40
N ASN A 51 -6.49 2.58 -2.72
CA ASN A 51 -6.28 2.40 -1.28
C ASN A 51 -7.51 2.78 -0.43
N ASP A 52 -8.28 3.79 -0.85
CA ASP A 52 -9.53 4.16 -0.18
C ASP A 52 -10.60 3.10 -0.39
N ILE A 53 -10.73 2.59 -1.61
CA ILE A 53 -11.67 1.51 -1.97
C ILE A 53 -11.34 0.24 -1.17
N PHE A 54 -10.07 -0.15 -1.09
CA PHE A 54 -9.62 -1.29 -0.29
C PHE A 54 -9.90 -1.11 1.20
N ALA A 55 -9.58 0.08 1.74
CA ALA A 55 -9.81 0.39 3.14
C ALA A 55 -11.30 0.29 3.51
N ARG A 56 -12.19 0.82 2.66
CA ARG A 56 -13.65 0.76 2.90
C ARG A 56 -14.19 -0.64 2.76
N LEU A 57 -13.76 -1.39 1.73
CA LEU A 57 -14.22 -2.75 1.50
C LEU A 57 -13.84 -3.67 2.66
N VAL A 58 -12.56 -3.68 3.05
CA VAL A 58 -12.09 -4.53 4.15
C VAL A 58 -12.54 -3.98 5.51
N GLY A 59 -12.54 -2.65 5.67
CA GLY A 59 -12.97 -1.97 6.91
C GLY A 59 -14.43 -2.24 7.26
N GLN A 60 -15.32 -2.31 6.28
CA GLN A 60 -16.72 -2.70 6.51
C GLN A 60 -16.80 -4.13 7.07
N LYS A 61 -16.12 -5.10 6.43
CA LYS A 61 -16.13 -6.48 6.91
C LYS A 61 -15.44 -6.63 8.27
N LEU A 62 -14.37 -5.87 8.50
CA LEU A 62 -13.69 -5.82 9.80
C LEU A 62 -14.63 -5.27 10.88
N SER A 63 -15.44 -4.25 10.56
CA SER A 63 -16.47 -3.71 11.46
C SER A 63 -17.50 -4.78 11.86
N ASP A 64 -17.96 -5.58 10.87
CA ASP A 64 -18.91 -6.67 11.12
C ASP A 64 -18.31 -7.75 12.03
N ILE A 65 -17.05 -8.15 11.79
CA ILE A 65 -16.32 -9.17 12.56
C ILE A 65 -16.09 -8.70 14.01
N LEU A 66 -15.66 -7.45 14.18
CA LEU A 66 -15.35 -6.88 15.49
C LEU A 66 -16.58 -6.37 16.23
N THR A 67 -17.75 -6.31 15.57
CA THR A 67 -19.01 -5.73 16.10
C THR A 67 -18.86 -4.29 16.59
N LEU A 68 -17.93 -3.54 16.00
CA LEU A 68 -17.60 -2.15 16.36
C LEU A 68 -17.29 -1.35 15.10
N PRO A 69 -17.60 -0.04 15.08
CA PRO A 69 -17.32 0.80 13.93
C PRO A 69 -15.84 0.85 13.55
N VAL A 70 -15.54 0.67 12.26
CA VAL A 70 -14.24 0.95 11.64
C VAL A 70 -14.41 2.19 10.77
N VAL A 71 -13.77 3.29 11.15
CA VAL A 71 -13.94 4.61 10.52
C VAL A 71 -12.74 4.87 9.59
N ILE A 72 -13.02 5.09 8.31
CA ILE A 72 -11.99 5.39 7.31
C ILE A 72 -11.82 6.89 7.19
N GLU A 73 -10.60 7.39 7.40
CA GLU A 73 -10.24 8.81 7.31
C GLU A 73 -9.14 9.02 6.27
N ASN A 74 -9.41 9.86 5.27
CA ASN A 74 -8.42 10.22 4.26
C ASN A 74 -7.55 11.39 4.72
N LYS A 75 -6.21 11.19 4.71
CA LYS A 75 -5.19 12.23 4.98
C LYS A 75 -4.16 12.24 3.85
N PRO A 76 -4.54 12.76 2.67
CA PRO A 76 -3.68 12.74 1.50
C PRO A 76 -2.52 13.73 1.61
N GLY A 77 -1.45 13.46 0.88
CA GLY A 77 -0.32 14.37 0.68
C GLY A 77 1.02 13.67 0.68
N ALA A 78 1.98 14.24 -0.04
CA ALA A 78 3.35 13.74 -0.20
C ALA A 78 3.41 12.24 -0.58
N GLY A 79 2.53 11.77 -1.49
CA GLY A 79 2.48 10.35 -1.89
C GLY A 79 2.06 9.41 -0.76
N GLY A 80 1.31 9.89 0.25
CA GLY A 80 0.86 9.14 1.42
C GLY A 80 1.73 9.32 2.67
N ARG A 81 2.91 9.96 2.56
CA ARG A 81 3.85 10.10 3.68
C ARG A 81 3.27 10.89 4.86
N ILE A 82 2.46 11.92 4.60
CA ILE A 82 1.78 12.69 5.67
C ILE A 82 0.93 11.78 6.56
N SER A 83 0.24 10.81 6.00
CA SER A 83 -0.54 9.85 6.79
C SER A 83 0.35 8.91 7.61
N ALA A 84 1.49 8.48 7.09
CA ALA A 84 2.43 7.65 7.82
C ALA A 84 3.01 8.39 9.02
N GLU A 85 3.48 9.62 8.82
CA GLU A 85 3.98 10.48 9.90
C GLU A 85 2.90 10.75 10.98
N TYR A 86 1.67 11.01 10.55
CA TYR A 86 0.55 11.17 11.46
C TYR A 86 0.32 9.92 12.32
N VAL A 87 0.28 8.72 11.70
CA VAL A 87 0.03 7.46 12.42
C VAL A 87 1.23 7.05 13.27
N ALA A 88 2.46 7.35 12.87
CA ALA A 88 3.65 7.13 13.68
C ALA A 88 3.60 7.86 15.03
N GLY A 89 2.93 9.01 15.10
CA GLY A 89 2.74 9.80 16.33
C GLY A 89 1.49 9.42 17.14
N GLN A 90 0.68 8.43 16.73
CA GLN A 90 -0.52 8.03 17.46
C GLN A 90 -0.20 7.02 18.56
N PRO A 91 -1.06 6.92 19.59
CA PRO A 91 -0.94 5.89 20.61
C PRO A 91 -0.88 4.48 20.01
N ALA A 92 0.05 3.65 20.50
CA ALA A 92 0.19 2.25 20.09
C ALA A 92 -0.81 1.35 20.83
N ASP A 93 -2.10 1.71 20.79
CA ASP A 93 -3.20 1.04 21.51
C ASP A 93 -4.12 0.21 20.59
N GLY A 94 -3.81 0.17 19.29
CA GLY A 94 -4.57 -0.58 18.28
C GLY A 94 -5.81 0.14 17.74
N TYR A 95 -6.14 1.35 18.21
CA TYR A 95 -7.34 2.09 17.76
C TYR A 95 -7.07 3.09 16.63
N THR A 96 -5.81 3.30 16.26
CA THR A 96 -5.46 4.02 15.04
C THR A 96 -4.58 3.12 14.18
N LEU A 97 -5.11 2.71 13.06
CA LEU A 97 -4.43 1.91 12.04
C LEU A 97 -4.18 2.75 10.80
N MET A 98 -3.36 2.24 9.90
CA MET A 98 -3.12 2.85 8.59
C MET A 98 -3.28 1.81 7.49
N VAL A 99 -3.85 2.22 6.36
CA VAL A 99 -3.63 1.51 5.09
C VAL A 99 -2.37 2.11 4.46
N GLY A 100 -1.30 1.31 4.49
CA GLY A 100 -0.05 1.60 3.80
C GLY A 100 -0.02 0.95 2.43
N ALA A 101 0.68 1.59 1.49
CA ALA A 101 0.88 1.10 0.15
C ALA A 101 2.37 1.01 -0.19
N SER A 102 2.75 0.15 -1.13
CA SER A 102 4.15 -0.05 -1.56
C SER A 102 4.86 1.27 -1.88
N GLY A 103 4.14 2.24 -2.49
CA GLY A 103 4.71 3.54 -2.83
C GLY A 103 5.23 4.34 -1.64
N MET A 104 4.42 4.44 -0.59
CA MET A 104 4.79 5.18 0.62
C MET A 104 5.66 4.36 1.58
N MET A 105 5.64 3.05 1.46
CA MET A 105 6.40 2.13 2.32
C MET A 105 7.69 1.68 1.62
N SER A 106 7.66 0.64 0.80
CA SER A 106 8.87 0.04 0.22
C SER A 106 9.61 0.97 -0.73
N ILE A 107 8.88 1.64 -1.64
CA ILE A 107 9.52 2.47 -2.66
C ILE A 107 10.05 3.77 -2.06
N ALA A 108 9.30 4.44 -1.18
CA ALA A 108 9.80 5.62 -0.48
C ALA A 108 11.05 5.31 0.36
N ALA A 109 11.08 4.15 1.05
CA ALA A 109 12.24 3.70 1.80
C ALA A 109 13.47 3.41 0.91
N ALA A 110 13.25 3.01 -0.35
CA ALA A 110 14.31 2.76 -1.31
C ALA A 110 14.81 4.02 -2.04
N THR A 111 13.97 5.05 -2.13
CA THR A 111 14.22 6.23 -2.99
C THR A 111 14.51 7.52 -2.24
N LEU A 112 14.07 7.64 -0.99
CA LEU A 112 14.17 8.87 -0.21
C LEU A 112 15.15 8.70 0.97
N PRO A 113 16.35 9.31 0.90
CA PRO A 113 17.39 9.14 1.94
C PRO A 113 16.98 9.66 3.31
N LYS A 114 16.05 10.64 3.35
CA LYS A 114 15.60 11.33 4.58
C LYS A 114 14.17 10.98 4.95
N LEU A 115 13.72 9.74 4.68
CA LEU A 115 12.39 9.32 5.09
C LEU A 115 12.27 9.33 6.62
N SER A 116 11.25 10.02 7.15
CA SER A 116 11.05 10.26 8.59
C SER A 116 10.58 9.02 9.36
N TYR A 117 10.27 7.92 8.68
CA TYR A 117 9.83 6.66 9.26
C TYR A 117 10.48 5.46 8.54
N HIS A 118 10.45 4.31 9.19
CA HIS A 118 10.85 3.04 8.57
C HIS A 118 9.64 2.10 8.53
N PRO A 119 9.31 1.49 7.37
CA PRO A 119 8.09 0.68 7.18
C PRO A 119 7.86 -0.41 8.22
N THR A 120 8.93 -1.11 8.64
CA THR A 120 8.85 -2.29 9.52
C THR A 120 9.44 -2.06 10.91
N LYS A 121 9.97 -0.83 11.21
CA LYS A 121 10.46 -0.45 12.55
C LYS A 121 9.54 0.56 13.22
N THR A 122 9.02 1.52 12.46
CA THR A 122 8.07 2.52 12.96
C THR A 122 6.64 1.97 13.02
N PHE A 123 6.36 0.93 12.22
CA PHE A 123 5.05 0.27 12.16
C PHE A 123 5.18 -1.24 12.32
N ILE A 124 4.05 -1.85 12.72
CA ILE A 124 3.83 -3.29 12.66
C ILE A 124 2.95 -3.55 11.45
N PRO A 125 3.46 -4.22 10.39
CA PRO A 125 2.61 -4.73 9.32
C PRO A 125 1.65 -5.76 9.90
N LEU A 126 0.34 -5.61 9.69
CA LEU A 126 -0.68 -6.51 10.24
C LEU A 126 -1.07 -7.59 9.24
N SER A 127 -1.55 -7.16 8.08
CA SER A 127 -1.93 -8.08 6.99
C SER A 127 -1.94 -7.34 5.66
N MET A 128 -1.46 -7.98 4.60
CA MET A 128 -1.58 -7.48 3.25
C MET A 128 -3.04 -7.59 2.79
N ILE A 129 -3.61 -6.49 2.30
CA ILE A 129 -4.97 -6.49 1.72
C ILE A 129 -4.94 -7.18 0.37
N ALA A 130 -4.05 -6.74 -0.50
CA ALA A 130 -3.94 -7.23 -1.86
C ALA A 130 -2.58 -6.88 -2.47
N ASN A 131 -2.18 -7.64 -3.49
CA ASN A 131 -1.18 -7.23 -4.46
C ASN A 131 -1.82 -7.17 -5.85
N PHE A 132 -1.29 -6.32 -6.72
CA PHE A 132 -1.89 -6.08 -8.02
C PHE A 132 -0.90 -5.54 -9.04
N PRO A 133 -1.06 -5.92 -10.34
CA PRO A 133 -0.40 -5.23 -11.42
C PRO A 133 -1.04 -3.84 -11.59
N LEU A 134 -0.38 -2.98 -12.36
CA LEU A 134 -0.95 -1.72 -12.81
C LEU A 134 -1.46 -1.86 -14.25
N ILE A 135 -2.38 -0.99 -14.62
CA ILE A 135 -3.01 -0.96 -15.93
C ILE A 135 -2.58 0.34 -16.63
N MET A 136 -1.92 0.22 -17.78
CA MET A 136 -1.59 1.35 -18.62
C MET A 136 -2.81 1.74 -19.44
N VAL A 137 -3.23 2.99 -19.30
CA VAL A 137 -4.37 3.55 -20.03
C VAL A 137 -4.01 4.84 -20.75
N VAL A 138 -4.71 5.08 -21.86
CA VAL A 138 -4.63 6.30 -22.68
C VAL A 138 -6.04 6.85 -22.96
N PRO A 139 -6.18 8.11 -23.41
CA PRO A 139 -7.45 8.63 -23.88
C PRO A 139 -8.04 7.74 -24.99
N VAL A 140 -9.34 7.56 -25.01
CA VAL A 140 -10.05 6.73 -26.02
C VAL A 140 -9.74 7.22 -27.44
N ASN A 141 -9.64 8.55 -27.61
CA ASN A 141 -9.37 9.19 -28.91
C ASN A 141 -7.89 9.12 -29.34
N ASN A 142 -6.98 8.66 -28.45
CA ASN A 142 -5.58 8.50 -28.83
C ASN A 142 -5.47 7.48 -29.97
N PRO A 143 -4.69 7.73 -31.05
CA PRO A 143 -4.55 6.81 -32.17
C PRO A 143 -3.87 5.50 -31.81
N ALA A 144 -3.00 5.49 -30.76
CA ALA A 144 -2.26 4.30 -30.35
C ALA A 144 -3.20 3.22 -29.79
N LYS A 145 -3.05 2.00 -30.29
CA LYS A 145 -3.77 0.79 -29.85
C LYS A 145 -2.85 -0.22 -29.16
N THR A 146 -1.55 0.00 -29.22
CA THR A 146 -0.52 -0.83 -28.60
C THR A 146 0.48 0.04 -27.84
N VAL A 147 1.24 -0.57 -26.92
CA VAL A 147 2.31 0.14 -26.19
C VAL A 147 3.36 0.68 -27.17
N LYS A 148 3.71 -0.12 -28.21
CA LYS A 148 4.67 0.31 -29.23
C LYS A 148 4.19 1.56 -29.97
N GLU A 149 2.94 1.57 -30.43
CA GLU A 149 2.36 2.73 -31.12
C GLU A 149 2.30 3.96 -30.21
N LEU A 150 2.03 3.79 -28.91
CA LEU A 150 2.07 4.88 -27.94
C LEU A 150 3.48 5.47 -27.80
N VAL A 151 4.49 4.60 -27.70
CA VAL A 151 5.89 5.01 -27.64
C VAL A 151 6.30 5.78 -28.90
N ASP A 152 5.94 5.28 -30.06
CA ASP A 152 6.24 5.93 -31.35
C ASP A 152 5.52 7.29 -31.46
N TRP A 153 4.26 7.34 -31.04
CA TRP A 153 3.48 8.58 -31.00
C TRP A 153 4.11 9.61 -30.04
N ALA A 154 4.50 9.19 -28.84
CA ALA A 154 5.11 10.07 -27.84
C ALA A 154 6.48 10.62 -28.33
N LYS A 155 7.27 9.81 -29.03
CA LYS A 155 8.52 10.27 -29.66
C LYS A 155 8.31 11.32 -30.76
N ALA A 156 7.20 11.20 -31.50
CA ALA A 156 6.83 12.17 -32.52
C ALA A 156 6.23 13.46 -31.93
N HIS A 157 5.71 13.43 -30.68
CA HIS A 157 5.05 14.55 -30.02
C HIS A 157 5.59 14.73 -28.59
N PRO A 158 6.88 15.03 -28.40
CA PRO A 158 7.51 15.04 -27.06
C PRO A 158 6.95 16.11 -26.13
N ASP A 159 6.43 17.21 -26.66
CA ASP A 159 5.74 18.27 -25.94
C ASP A 159 4.39 17.86 -25.33
N LYS A 160 3.78 16.79 -25.85
CA LYS A 160 2.52 16.19 -25.38
C LYS A 160 2.72 14.89 -24.59
N ALA A 161 3.95 14.43 -24.46
CA ALA A 161 4.29 13.17 -23.83
C ALA A 161 4.40 13.30 -22.30
N ASN A 162 3.34 13.78 -21.63
CA ASN A 162 3.21 13.81 -20.18
C ASN A 162 2.48 12.55 -19.67
N TYR A 163 2.70 12.21 -18.39
CA TYR A 163 2.00 11.10 -17.77
C TYR A 163 1.52 11.45 -16.36
N ALA A 164 0.36 10.89 -15.98
CA ALA A 164 -0.22 11.11 -14.67
C ALA A 164 0.39 10.18 -13.62
N THR A 165 0.62 10.68 -12.41
CA THR A 165 1.14 9.93 -11.26
C THR A 165 0.52 10.42 -9.95
N THR A 166 0.62 9.64 -8.86
CA THR A 166 0.16 10.03 -7.51
C THR A 166 1.23 9.82 -6.44
N SER A 167 2.21 8.96 -6.70
CA SER A 167 3.22 8.56 -5.72
C SER A 167 4.46 8.01 -6.41
N PRO A 168 5.58 7.84 -5.69
CA PRO A 168 6.78 7.23 -6.23
C PRO A 168 6.54 5.89 -6.95
N ALA A 169 5.55 5.09 -6.53
CA ALA A 169 5.24 3.80 -7.15
C ALA A 169 4.79 3.92 -8.60
N PHE A 170 3.86 4.83 -8.87
CA PHE A 170 3.37 5.06 -10.23
C PHE A 170 4.43 5.78 -11.09
N THR A 171 5.19 6.67 -10.45
CA THR A 171 6.31 7.35 -11.12
C THR A 171 7.38 6.36 -11.57
N ILE A 172 7.86 5.49 -10.66
CA ILE A 172 8.93 4.52 -10.98
C ILE A 172 8.50 3.55 -12.09
N THR A 173 7.22 3.17 -12.13
CA THR A 173 6.70 2.29 -13.19
C THR A 173 6.71 2.99 -14.54
N SER A 174 6.28 4.25 -14.59
CA SER A 174 6.30 5.07 -15.81
C SER A 174 7.72 5.39 -16.26
N GLU A 175 8.62 5.73 -15.34
CA GLU A 175 10.03 5.97 -15.62
C GLU A 175 10.75 4.70 -16.12
N LEU A 176 10.40 3.53 -15.58
CA LEU A 176 10.92 2.25 -16.05
C LEU A 176 10.50 1.98 -17.51
N LEU A 177 9.24 2.26 -17.86
CA LEU A 177 8.80 2.19 -19.25
C LEU A 177 9.58 3.17 -20.14
N LYS A 178 9.75 4.42 -19.71
CA LYS A 178 10.53 5.43 -20.44
C LYS A 178 11.96 4.94 -20.68
N LEU A 179 12.62 4.43 -19.64
CA LEU A 179 13.97 3.90 -19.71
C LEU A 179 14.10 2.77 -20.75
N LYS A 180 13.13 1.83 -20.76
CA LYS A 180 13.19 0.65 -21.63
C LYS A 180 12.71 0.91 -23.05
N SER A 181 11.89 1.93 -23.27
CA SER A 181 11.32 2.26 -24.58
C SER A 181 11.98 3.47 -25.26
N GLY A 182 12.68 4.31 -24.49
CA GLY A 182 13.15 5.61 -24.95
C GLY A 182 12.02 6.62 -25.16
N MET A 183 10.84 6.40 -24.57
CA MET A 183 9.71 7.33 -24.63
C MET A 183 10.04 8.60 -23.84
N PRO A 184 9.82 9.80 -24.38
CA PRO A 184 9.89 11.04 -23.59
C PRO A 184 8.71 11.15 -22.63
N GLY A 185 8.73 12.12 -21.72
CA GLY A 185 7.55 12.43 -20.90
C GLY A 185 7.90 13.04 -19.56
N VAL A 186 6.96 13.84 -19.07
CA VAL A 186 7.03 14.56 -17.79
C VAL A 186 5.91 14.07 -16.87
N ALA A 187 6.24 13.86 -15.60
CA ALA A 187 5.28 13.46 -14.58
C ALA A 187 4.38 14.64 -14.17
N ILE A 188 3.07 14.42 -14.13
CA ILE A 188 2.07 15.33 -13.55
C ILE A 188 1.45 14.62 -12.33
N THR A 189 1.65 15.20 -11.14
CA THR A 189 1.22 14.58 -9.88
C THR A 189 -0.20 14.97 -9.50
N TYR A 190 -1.01 13.96 -9.15
CA TYR A 190 -2.39 14.07 -8.68
C TYR A 190 -2.53 13.49 -7.27
N LYS A 191 -3.67 13.71 -6.61
CA LYS A 191 -3.92 13.28 -5.23
C LYS A 191 -4.46 11.84 -5.11
N SER A 192 -5.03 11.30 -6.20
CA SER A 192 -5.60 9.95 -6.26
C SER A 192 -5.55 9.37 -7.68
N SER A 193 -5.64 8.03 -7.79
CA SER A 193 -5.75 7.36 -9.09
C SER A 193 -7.00 7.78 -9.86
N ASN A 194 -8.08 8.13 -9.16
CA ASN A 194 -9.29 8.64 -9.81
C ASN A 194 -9.02 9.97 -10.52
N GLU A 195 -8.32 10.91 -9.87
CA GLU A 195 -7.91 12.18 -10.51
C GLU A 195 -6.95 11.95 -11.69
N MET A 196 -6.02 10.99 -11.59
CA MET A 196 -5.16 10.59 -12.70
C MET A 196 -5.99 10.15 -13.91
N LEU A 197 -6.98 9.29 -13.70
CA LEU A 197 -7.84 8.77 -14.77
C LEU A 197 -8.71 9.88 -15.38
N LEU A 198 -9.23 10.79 -14.56
CA LEU A 198 -9.98 11.95 -15.06
C LEU A 198 -9.09 12.86 -15.94
N SER A 199 -7.81 13.02 -15.61
CA SER A 199 -6.87 13.77 -16.44
C SER A 199 -6.60 13.11 -17.79
N VAL A 200 -6.58 11.76 -17.84
CA VAL A 200 -6.48 11.00 -19.09
C VAL A 200 -7.77 11.14 -19.92
N ILE A 201 -8.94 11.00 -19.28
CA ILE A 201 -10.25 11.18 -19.96
C ILE A 201 -10.36 12.58 -20.55
N GLY A 202 -9.90 13.61 -19.83
CA GLY A 202 -9.90 14.99 -20.27
C GLY A 202 -8.73 15.36 -21.20
N GLU A 203 -7.93 14.38 -21.64
CA GLU A 203 -6.76 14.56 -22.53
C GLU A 203 -5.71 15.55 -22.00
N GLN A 204 -5.71 15.80 -20.67
CA GLN A 204 -4.71 16.65 -20.00
C GLN A 204 -3.37 15.93 -19.88
N THR A 205 -3.40 14.58 -19.78
CA THR A 205 -2.22 13.72 -19.78
C THR A 205 -2.36 12.63 -20.85
N LEU A 206 -1.22 12.27 -21.47
CA LEU A 206 -1.15 11.27 -22.53
C LEU A 206 -1.51 9.88 -22.00
N LEU A 207 -1.02 9.53 -20.83
CA LEU A 207 -1.23 8.21 -20.22
C LEU A 207 -1.24 8.27 -18.70
N ALA A 208 -1.80 7.23 -18.11
CA ALA A 208 -1.60 6.83 -16.72
C ALA A 208 -1.27 5.34 -16.65
N ILE A 209 -0.42 4.95 -15.69
CA ILE A 209 -0.25 3.57 -15.28
C ILE A 209 -0.84 3.50 -13.88
N ALA A 210 -2.07 2.97 -13.76
CA ALA A 210 -2.93 3.12 -12.59
C ALA A 210 -3.35 1.76 -12.00
N ASP A 211 -3.77 1.77 -10.73
CA ASP A 211 -4.30 0.60 -10.03
C ASP A 211 -5.69 0.18 -10.54
N GLY A 212 -6.02 -1.10 -10.36
CA GLY A 212 -7.22 -1.74 -10.91
C GLY A 212 -8.55 -1.14 -10.45
N PRO A 213 -8.78 -0.86 -9.14
CA PRO A 213 -10.11 -0.52 -8.63
C PRO A 213 -10.83 0.62 -9.37
N PRO A 214 -10.24 1.80 -9.55
CA PRO A 214 -10.87 2.85 -10.35
C PRO A 214 -10.71 2.64 -11.86
N THR A 215 -9.72 1.85 -12.31
CA THR A 215 -9.36 1.74 -13.74
C THR A 215 -10.23 0.73 -14.47
N VAL A 216 -10.46 -0.46 -13.90
CA VAL A 216 -11.23 -1.53 -14.56
C VAL A 216 -12.62 -1.06 -15.00
N PRO A 217 -13.43 -0.41 -14.15
CA PRO A 217 -14.74 0.08 -14.58
C PRO A 217 -14.66 1.12 -15.71
N MET A 218 -13.63 1.96 -15.71
CA MET A 218 -13.47 2.99 -16.76
C MET A 218 -13.04 2.38 -18.11
N VAL A 219 -12.22 1.31 -18.07
CA VAL A 219 -11.88 0.54 -19.28
C VAL A 219 -13.09 -0.19 -19.83
N GLN A 220 -13.83 -0.92 -18.98
CA GLN A 220 -15.03 -1.66 -19.36
C GLN A 220 -16.15 -0.73 -19.84
N GLY A 221 -16.25 0.46 -19.25
CA GLY A 221 -17.17 1.52 -19.68
C GLY A 221 -16.73 2.33 -20.90
N GLY A 222 -15.58 1.99 -21.53
CA GLY A 222 -15.06 2.67 -22.72
C GLY A 222 -14.68 4.14 -22.49
N LYS A 223 -14.36 4.53 -21.25
CA LYS A 223 -13.94 5.89 -20.89
C LYS A 223 -12.44 6.12 -21.12
N VAL A 224 -11.64 5.08 -20.98
CA VAL A 224 -10.21 5.04 -21.30
C VAL A 224 -9.91 3.76 -22.06
N ARG A 225 -8.81 3.74 -22.83
CA ARG A 225 -8.32 2.54 -23.50
C ARG A 225 -7.14 1.96 -22.72
N ALA A 226 -7.24 0.69 -22.31
CA ALA A 226 -6.12 -0.04 -21.75
C ALA A 226 -5.20 -0.55 -22.87
N LEU A 227 -3.88 -0.38 -22.71
CA LEU A 227 -2.87 -0.86 -23.66
C LEU A 227 -2.09 -2.05 -23.13
N ALA A 228 -1.84 -2.13 -21.82
CA ALA A 228 -1.16 -3.25 -21.20
C ALA A 228 -1.40 -3.29 -19.68
N VAL A 229 -1.12 -4.45 -19.05
CA VAL A 229 -0.96 -4.61 -17.59
C VAL A 229 0.51 -4.87 -17.25
N THR A 230 1.00 -4.34 -16.13
CA THR A 230 2.43 -4.42 -15.77
C THR A 230 2.87 -5.80 -15.28
N GLY A 231 1.94 -6.70 -14.99
CA GLY A 231 2.28 -8.05 -14.56
C GLY A 231 2.84 -8.94 -15.68
N ALA A 232 3.42 -10.07 -15.30
CA ALA A 232 3.93 -11.06 -16.24
C ALA A 232 2.84 -11.77 -17.06
N VAL A 233 1.59 -11.74 -16.55
CA VAL A 233 0.40 -12.37 -17.16
C VAL A 233 -0.73 -11.34 -17.28
N ARG A 234 -1.70 -11.63 -18.15
CA ARG A 234 -2.90 -10.81 -18.31
C ARG A 234 -3.76 -10.82 -17.04
N SER A 235 -4.56 -9.78 -16.85
CA SER A 235 -5.60 -9.75 -15.83
C SER A 235 -6.81 -10.56 -16.28
N SER A 236 -7.42 -11.34 -15.37
CA SER A 236 -8.69 -12.03 -15.63
C SER A 236 -9.83 -11.07 -15.96
N GLU A 237 -9.80 -9.87 -15.40
CA GLU A 237 -10.84 -8.86 -15.58
C GLU A 237 -10.68 -8.06 -16.90
N LEU A 238 -9.52 -8.16 -17.52
CA LEU A 238 -9.18 -7.52 -18.80
C LEU A 238 -8.45 -8.51 -19.72
N PRO A 239 -9.08 -9.63 -20.10
CA PRO A 239 -8.41 -10.74 -20.79
C PRO A 239 -7.87 -10.36 -22.19
N ASP A 240 -8.46 -9.33 -22.81
CA ASP A 240 -8.02 -8.84 -24.12
C ASP A 240 -6.83 -7.86 -24.03
N VAL A 241 -6.48 -7.39 -22.81
CA VAL A 241 -5.37 -6.47 -22.58
C VAL A 241 -4.08 -7.27 -22.37
N PRO A 242 -3.05 -7.09 -23.20
CA PRO A 242 -1.80 -7.84 -23.06
C PRO A 242 -1.03 -7.45 -21.79
N SER A 243 -0.18 -8.36 -21.31
CA SER A 243 0.84 -8.01 -20.33
C SER A 243 1.94 -7.16 -20.98
N MET A 244 2.72 -6.40 -20.17
CA MET A 244 3.90 -5.69 -20.67
C MET A 244 4.92 -6.63 -21.30
N LYS A 245 5.03 -7.87 -20.81
CA LYS A 245 5.86 -8.90 -21.41
C LYS A 245 5.41 -9.23 -22.83
N GLU A 246 4.11 -9.45 -23.05
CA GLU A 246 3.54 -9.70 -24.39
C GLU A 246 3.65 -8.47 -25.30
N ALA A 247 3.58 -7.26 -24.72
CA ALA A 247 3.76 -6.00 -25.43
C ALA A 247 5.23 -5.68 -25.79
N GLY A 248 6.19 -6.54 -25.41
CA GLY A 248 7.63 -6.38 -25.75
C GLY A 248 8.45 -5.64 -24.69
N TYR A 249 7.90 -5.42 -23.49
CA TYR A 249 8.57 -4.73 -22.36
C TYR A 249 8.62 -5.61 -21.10
N PRO A 250 9.29 -6.79 -21.13
CA PRO A 250 9.29 -7.75 -20.02
C PRO A 250 9.89 -7.21 -18.73
N ASP A 251 10.74 -6.20 -18.82
CA ASP A 251 11.36 -5.57 -17.63
C ASP A 251 10.42 -4.63 -16.88
N VAL A 252 9.27 -4.26 -17.46
CA VAL A 252 8.22 -3.46 -16.79
C VAL A 252 7.28 -4.40 -16.05
N ASP A 253 7.86 -5.24 -15.19
CA ASP A 253 7.15 -6.18 -14.31
C ASP A 253 7.04 -5.60 -12.89
N VAL A 254 6.02 -4.80 -12.68
CA VAL A 254 5.76 -4.11 -11.40
C VAL A 254 4.43 -4.55 -10.82
N TYR A 255 4.49 -5.11 -9.62
CA TYR A 255 3.33 -5.34 -8.75
C TYR A 255 3.40 -4.39 -7.58
N LEU A 256 2.28 -3.76 -7.27
CA LEU A 256 2.09 -2.97 -6.07
C LEU A 256 1.26 -3.75 -5.06
N TRP A 257 1.25 -3.26 -3.83
CA TRP A 257 0.47 -3.86 -2.76
C TRP A 257 -0.07 -2.79 -1.81
N SER A 258 -1.12 -3.15 -1.08
CA SER A 258 -1.69 -2.40 0.03
C SER A 258 -1.89 -3.31 1.23
N GLY A 259 -1.78 -2.78 2.44
CA GLY A 259 -1.97 -3.54 3.67
C GLY A 259 -2.21 -2.67 4.88
N PHE A 260 -2.66 -3.32 5.95
CA PHE A 260 -2.90 -2.67 7.23
C PHE A 260 -1.65 -2.64 8.10
N PHE A 261 -1.48 -1.53 8.81
CA PHE A 261 -0.38 -1.29 9.73
C PHE A 261 -0.88 -0.71 11.04
N ALA A 262 -0.21 -1.05 12.13
CA ALA A 262 -0.35 -0.41 13.43
C ALA A 262 0.95 0.34 13.81
N PRO A 263 0.90 1.35 14.71
CA PRO A 263 2.12 1.94 15.29
C PRO A 263 2.99 0.89 15.97
N ALA A 264 4.32 1.05 15.90
CA ALA A 264 5.24 0.22 16.66
C ALA A 264 4.96 0.34 18.17
N GLY A 265 5.12 -0.76 18.89
CA GLY A 265 4.78 -0.81 20.33
C GLY A 265 3.33 -1.22 20.62
N THR A 266 2.48 -1.41 19.61
CA THR A 266 1.14 -2.01 19.83
C THR A 266 1.29 -3.38 20.48
N PRO A 267 0.57 -3.64 21.61
CA PRO A 267 0.72 -4.88 22.36
C PRO A 267 0.53 -6.14 21.50
N PRO A 268 1.37 -7.17 21.63
CA PRO A 268 1.30 -8.38 20.80
C PRO A 268 -0.06 -9.07 20.78
N ALA A 269 -0.77 -9.07 21.90
CA ALA A 269 -2.11 -9.64 22.00
C ALA A 269 -3.16 -8.85 21.19
N ILE A 270 -3.02 -7.53 21.09
CA ILE A 270 -3.86 -6.68 20.22
C ILE A 270 -3.50 -6.91 18.75
N VAL A 271 -2.19 -6.98 18.44
CA VAL A 271 -1.71 -7.31 17.08
C VAL A 271 -2.29 -8.64 16.61
N GLY A 272 -2.24 -9.68 17.44
CA GLY A 272 -2.79 -11.00 17.11
C GLY A 272 -4.31 -10.98 16.86
N LYS A 273 -5.08 -10.22 17.63
CA LYS A 273 -6.53 -10.04 17.40
C LYS A 273 -6.81 -9.31 16.08
N LEU A 274 -6.08 -8.23 15.81
CA LEU A 274 -6.22 -7.46 14.57
C LEU A 274 -5.82 -8.30 13.36
N GLU A 275 -4.70 -9.02 13.43
CA GLU A 275 -4.24 -9.91 12.36
C GLU A 275 -5.28 -10.98 12.04
N ALA A 276 -5.83 -11.66 13.06
CA ALA A 276 -6.85 -12.68 12.88
C ALA A 276 -8.12 -12.11 12.22
N ALA A 277 -8.61 -10.97 12.71
CA ALA A 277 -9.80 -10.33 12.18
C ALA A 277 -9.60 -9.80 10.75
N LEU A 278 -8.44 -9.20 10.46
CA LEU A 278 -8.09 -8.73 9.11
C LEU A 278 -7.96 -9.88 8.13
N ARG A 279 -7.31 -10.99 8.53
CA ARG A 279 -7.21 -12.20 7.70
C ARG A 279 -8.60 -12.73 7.36
N GLN A 280 -9.48 -12.87 8.37
CA GLN A 280 -10.85 -13.30 8.16
C GLN A 280 -11.61 -12.34 7.22
N ALA A 281 -11.46 -11.03 7.39
CA ALA A 281 -12.12 -10.04 6.55
C ALA A 281 -11.66 -10.10 5.10
N ILE A 282 -10.34 -10.23 4.84
CA ILE A 282 -9.77 -10.25 3.50
C ILE A 282 -10.09 -11.57 2.77
N GLN A 283 -10.10 -12.68 3.50
CA GLN A 283 -10.40 -14.02 2.96
C GLN A 283 -11.90 -14.33 2.88
N ASP A 284 -12.75 -13.44 3.38
CA ASP A 284 -14.20 -13.57 3.20
C ASP A 284 -14.52 -13.66 1.70
N PRO A 285 -15.38 -14.62 1.28
CA PRO A 285 -15.66 -14.83 -0.15
C PRO A 285 -16.20 -13.58 -0.87
N ASP A 286 -17.05 -12.79 -0.22
CA ASP A 286 -17.61 -11.57 -0.81
C ASP A 286 -16.52 -10.51 -1.01
N VAL A 287 -15.68 -10.28 0.00
CA VAL A 287 -14.53 -9.35 -0.07
C VAL A 287 -13.52 -9.82 -1.11
N SER A 288 -13.14 -11.10 -1.07
CA SER A 288 -12.17 -11.68 -2.01
C SER A 288 -12.65 -11.59 -3.46
N ASN A 289 -13.93 -11.89 -3.73
CA ASN A 289 -14.50 -11.79 -5.07
C ASN A 289 -14.56 -10.33 -5.56
N LYS A 290 -14.93 -9.38 -4.69
CA LYS A 290 -14.89 -7.94 -5.02
C LYS A 290 -13.48 -7.46 -5.32
N LEU A 291 -12.47 -7.90 -4.56
CA LEU A 291 -11.07 -7.58 -4.86
C LEU A 291 -10.66 -8.14 -6.23
N LYS A 292 -10.96 -9.41 -6.52
CA LYS A 292 -10.66 -10.02 -7.83
C LYS A 292 -11.31 -9.25 -8.97
N ALA A 293 -12.58 -8.86 -8.83
CA ALA A 293 -13.29 -8.08 -9.84
C ALA A 293 -12.67 -6.69 -10.12
N MET A 294 -11.75 -6.23 -9.27
CA MET A 294 -10.95 -5.01 -9.45
C MET A 294 -9.55 -5.28 -10.03
N ALA A 295 -9.30 -6.47 -10.56
CA ALA A 295 -8.01 -6.93 -11.07
C ALA A 295 -6.90 -6.93 -9.99
N VAL A 296 -7.23 -7.26 -8.75
CA VAL A 296 -6.26 -7.38 -7.65
C VAL A 296 -6.29 -8.80 -7.06
N ASN A 297 -5.13 -9.28 -6.59
CA ASN A 297 -5.00 -10.56 -5.93
C ASN A 297 -5.19 -10.39 -4.42
N PRO A 298 -6.24 -10.98 -3.80
CA PRO A 298 -6.45 -10.88 -2.37
C PRO A 298 -5.27 -11.42 -1.57
N GLY A 299 -4.92 -10.73 -0.47
CA GLY A 299 -3.87 -11.10 0.46
C GLY A 299 -4.40 -11.92 1.64
N GLY A 300 -4.19 -11.45 2.87
CA GLY A 300 -4.66 -12.07 4.12
C GLY A 300 -3.63 -13.00 4.76
N GLY A 301 -2.35 -12.85 4.45
CA GLY A 301 -1.24 -13.51 5.13
C GLY A 301 -0.99 -12.97 6.54
N SER A 302 -0.02 -13.56 7.24
CA SER A 302 0.40 -13.17 8.57
C SER A 302 1.20 -11.86 8.58
N SER A 303 1.29 -11.23 9.76
CA SER A 303 2.13 -10.07 10.02
C SER A 303 3.61 -10.32 9.65
N GLU A 304 4.12 -11.51 9.98
CA GLU A 304 5.50 -11.89 9.70
C GLU A 304 5.76 -12.10 8.21
N GLU A 305 4.85 -12.74 7.48
CA GLU A 305 4.95 -12.91 6.02
C GLU A 305 4.91 -11.55 5.34
N PHE A 306 4.02 -10.65 5.78
CA PHE A 306 3.91 -9.32 5.23
C PHE A 306 5.16 -8.48 5.51
N ARG A 307 5.75 -8.58 6.72
CA ARG A 307 7.03 -7.96 7.06
C ARG A 307 8.16 -8.41 6.13
N LYS A 308 8.32 -9.72 5.96
CA LYS A 308 9.36 -10.29 5.08
C LYS A 308 9.21 -9.83 3.64
N MET A 309 7.96 -9.77 3.15
CA MET A 309 7.66 -9.28 1.81
C MET A 309 8.05 -7.81 1.66
N ILE A 310 7.73 -6.94 2.65
CA ILE A 310 8.11 -5.52 2.62
C ILE A 310 9.63 -5.36 2.60
N ASP A 311 10.35 -6.10 3.45
CA ASP A 311 11.82 -6.01 3.52
C ASP A 311 12.47 -6.47 2.21
N ALA A 312 11.96 -7.54 1.58
CA ALA A 312 12.41 -7.99 0.26
C ALA A 312 12.09 -6.97 -0.84
N ASP A 313 10.93 -6.35 -0.78
CA ASP A 313 10.47 -5.35 -1.75
C ASP A 313 11.33 -4.07 -1.68
N ILE A 314 11.71 -3.61 -0.48
CA ILE A 314 12.66 -2.52 -0.31
C ILE A 314 13.98 -2.82 -1.01
N GLN A 315 14.54 -4.02 -0.82
CA GLN A 315 15.81 -4.42 -1.46
C GLN A 315 15.66 -4.47 -3.00
N LYS A 316 14.55 -4.99 -3.50
CA LYS A 316 14.22 -5.01 -4.93
C LYS A 316 14.22 -3.59 -5.50
N PHE A 317 13.52 -2.64 -4.87
CA PHE A 317 13.44 -1.27 -5.38
C PHE A 317 14.76 -0.51 -5.25
N VAL A 318 15.56 -0.73 -4.21
CA VAL A 318 16.93 -0.21 -4.12
C VAL A 318 17.76 -0.66 -5.34
N ALA A 319 17.68 -1.93 -5.71
CA ALA A 319 18.39 -2.45 -6.87
C ALA A 319 17.88 -1.83 -8.19
N VAL A 320 16.55 -1.68 -8.35
CA VAL A 320 15.94 -1.05 -9.54
C VAL A 320 16.36 0.42 -9.67
N VAL A 321 16.26 1.20 -8.59
CA VAL A 321 16.65 2.63 -8.58
C VAL A 321 18.11 2.80 -8.97
N LYS A 322 19.00 1.97 -8.41
CA LYS A 322 20.42 1.98 -8.73
C LYS A 322 20.68 1.61 -10.18
N ALA A 323 20.08 0.53 -10.67
CA ALA A 323 20.28 0.04 -12.05
C ALA A 323 19.76 1.02 -13.11
N ALA A 324 18.65 1.70 -12.81
CA ALA A 324 18.02 2.67 -13.72
C ALA A 324 18.55 4.11 -13.53
N ASN A 325 19.47 4.32 -12.59
CA ASN A 325 20.02 5.64 -12.23
C ASN A 325 18.91 6.70 -11.97
N LEU A 326 17.83 6.26 -11.30
CA LEU A 326 16.69 7.14 -11.02
C LEU A 326 16.98 8.01 -9.80
N THR A 327 16.63 9.28 -9.89
CA THR A 327 16.66 10.23 -8.77
C THR A 327 15.26 10.74 -8.51
N PHE A 328 14.85 10.74 -7.24
CA PHE A 328 13.58 11.29 -6.82
C PHE A 328 13.84 12.52 -5.97
N ALA A 329 13.13 13.61 -6.23
CA ALA A 329 13.14 14.79 -5.38
C ALA A 329 12.43 14.48 -4.05
N ASP A 330 12.94 15.06 -2.95
CA ASP A 330 12.38 14.95 -1.60
C ASP A 330 10.96 15.57 -1.51
#